data_4808ff4dcd37eea5bbf7518e1213ce92
#
_entry.id   4808ff4dcd37eea5bbf7518e1213ce92
#
_cell.length_a   1.000
_cell.length_b   1.000
_cell.length_c   1.000
_cell.angle_alpha   90.00
_cell.angle_beta   90.00
_cell.angle_gamma   90.00
#
_symmetry.space_group_name_H-M   'P 1'
#
loop_
_entity.id
_entity.type
_entity.pdbx_description
1 polymer ?
#
loop_
_entity_poly.entity_id
_entity_poly.type
_entity_poly.pdbx_seq_one_letter_code
_entity_poly.pdbx_strand_id
1 'polypeptide(L)'
;CKVKIGEGKDMKLDCTSTTLQLMEANKLSLKTSGGTCYLGMVEDMDGTSFYTKYEVQDIGGSLKMDMRWGELNVRNINFSFATVDVKGSSTKVGLTFMEGCGYTLELTRNKNLKVDLPQGVTLENKPTADKNILFETGFIGNKKYAGKVNLNLSGGSLFIQ
;
A
#
# COMPACT_ATOMS: atom_id res chain seq x y z
N CYS A 1 20.41 5.01 12.69
CA CYS A 1 21.23 4.20 11.79
C CYS A 1 20.81 4.43 10.34
N LYS A 2 21.74 4.32 9.41
CA LYS A 2 21.49 4.41 7.97
C LYS A 2 22.04 3.16 7.28
N VAL A 3 21.20 2.48 6.53
CA VAL A 3 21.56 1.25 5.81
C VAL A 3 21.27 1.46 4.32
N LYS A 4 22.24 1.13 3.48
CA LYS A 4 22.08 1.14 2.02
C LYS A 4 22.32 -0.26 1.47
N ILE A 5 21.39 -0.72 0.65
CA ILE A 5 21.46 -2.03 -0.02
C ILE A 5 21.18 -1.81 -1.51
N GLY A 6 22.01 -2.37 -2.37
CA GLY A 6 21.83 -2.28 -3.81
C GLY A 6 20.72 -3.21 -4.28
N GLU A 7 21.02 -4.47 -4.39
CA GLU A 7 20.12 -5.50 -4.94
C GLU A 7 20.03 -6.71 -4.04
N GLY A 8 18.87 -7.35 -4.02
CA GLY A 8 18.64 -8.59 -3.31
C GLY A 8 17.55 -9.43 -3.96
N LYS A 9 17.66 -10.75 -3.87
CA LYS A 9 16.58 -11.65 -4.33
C LYS A 9 15.49 -11.75 -3.29
N ASP A 10 15.73 -12.52 -2.25
CA ASP A 10 14.81 -12.71 -1.13
C ASP A 10 15.44 -12.10 0.11
N MET A 11 14.83 -11.04 0.60
CA MET A 11 15.38 -10.27 1.72
C MET A 11 14.38 -10.22 2.86
N LYS A 12 14.88 -10.41 4.07
CA LYS A 12 14.14 -10.20 5.30
C LYS A 12 14.91 -9.24 6.18
N LEU A 13 14.31 -8.12 6.49
CA LEU A 13 14.95 -7.05 7.25
C LEU A 13 14.12 -6.68 8.48
N ASP A 14 14.78 -6.54 9.60
CA ASP A 14 14.22 -6.01 10.85
C ASP A 14 14.96 -4.71 11.19
N CYS A 15 14.25 -3.60 11.18
CA CYS A 15 14.83 -2.27 11.30
C CYS A 15 14.16 -1.48 12.43
N THR A 16 14.96 -0.93 13.32
CA THR A 16 14.47 -0.02 14.37
C THR A 16 15.17 1.34 14.25
N SER A 17 14.37 2.40 14.19
CA SER A 17 14.86 3.79 14.06
C SER A 17 15.93 3.96 12.97
N THR A 18 15.68 3.35 11.81
CA THR A 18 16.67 3.23 10.73
C THR A 18 16.19 3.95 9.48
N THR A 19 17.10 4.62 8.80
CA THR A 19 16.90 5.04 7.41
C THR A 19 17.43 3.95 6.50
N LEU A 20 16.52 3.25 5.83
CA LEU A 20 16.83 2.20 4.86
C LEU A 20 16.75 2.74 3.44
N GLN A 21 17.76 2.47 2.66
CA GLN A 21 17.75 2.71 1.21
C GLN A 21 18.03 1.39 0.49
N LEU A 22 17.07 0.94 -0.29
CA LEU A 22 17.15 -0.31 -1.08
C LEU A 22 16.84 0.02 -2.53
N MET A 23 17.68 -0.39 -3.46
CA MET A 23 17.48 -0.11 -4.88
C MET A 23 16.55 -1.10 -5.55
N GLU A 24 16.76 -2.39 -5.32
CA GLU A 24 15.98 -3.46 -5.97
C GLU A 24 15.87 -4.70 -5.12
N ALA A 25 14.70 -5.33 -5.12
CA ALA A 25 14.48 -6.63 -4.51
C ALA A 25 13.37 -7.40 -5.23
N ASN A 26 13.50 -8.71 -5.34
CA ASN A 26 12.41 -9.56 -5.84
C ASN A 26 11.37 -9.79 -4.75
N LYS A 27 11.79 -10.31 -3.61
CA LYS A 27 10.93 -10.49 -2.43
C LYS A 27 11.53 -9.75 -1.25
N LEU A 28 10.74 -8.89 -0.65
CA LEU A 28 11.16 -8.08 0.49
C LEU A 28 10.17 -8.25 1.64
N SER A 29 10.65 -8.79 2.75
CA SER A 29 9.89 -8.86 4.00
C SER A 29 10.49 -7.89 5.01
N LEU A 30 9.69 -6.95 5.50
CA LEU A 30 10.12 -5.89 6.38
C LEU A 30 9.39 -5.93 7.71
N LYS A 31 10.14 -5.79 8.79
CA LYS A 31 9.62 -5.46 10.10
C LYS A 31 10.30 -4.18 10.58
N THR A 32 9.51 -3.12 10.78
CA THR A 32 10.08 -1.81 11.09
C THR A 32 9.42 -1.18 12.30
N SER A 33 10.21 -0.44 13.05
CA SER A 33 9.76 0.37 14.17
C SER A 33 10.48 1.72 14.16
N GLY A 34 9.82 2.74 13.65
CA GLY A 34 10.39 4.07 13.45
C GLY A 34 11.35 4.16 12.26
N GLY A 35 11.59 5.37 11.79
CA GLY A 35 12.50 5.66 10.69
C GLY A 35 11.82 5.81 9.34
N THR A 36 12.62 5.76 8.29
CA THR A 36 12.15 5.94 6.91
C THR A 36 12.78 4.91 5.99
N CYS A 37 11.95 4.29 5.14
CA CYS A 37 12.39 3.34 4.14
C CYS A 37 12.21 3.93 2.74
N TYR A 38 13.30 4.07 2.01
CA TYR A 38 13.30 4.44 0.59
C TYR A 38 13.57 3.19 -0.24
N LEU A 39 12.56 2.71 -0.93
CA LEU A 39 12.60 1.48 -1.70
C LEU A 39 12.49 1.81 -3.19
N GLY A 40 13.35 1.24 -3.99
CA GLY A 40 13.32 1.36 -5.45
C GLY A 40 12.31 0.40 -6.08
N MET A 41 12.79 -0.54 -6.87
CA MET A 41 11.94 -1.55 -7.50
C MET A 41 11.80 -2.79 -6.61
N VAL A 42 10.57 -3.12 -6.24
CA VAL A 42 10.27 -4.34 -5.46
C VAL A 42 9.17 -5.11 -6.18
N GLU A 43 9.41 -6.39 -6.45
CA GLU A 43 8.40 -7.25 -7.07
C GLU A 43 7.32 -7.61 -6.06
N ASP A 44 7.68 -8.28 -4.98
CA ASP A 44 6.79 -8.66 -3.91
C ASP A 44 7.26 -8.09 -2.58
N MET A 45 6.40 -7.36 -1.90
CA MET A 45 6.69 -6.74 -0.62
C MET A 45 5.66 -7.13 0.42
N ASP A 46 6.13 -7.57 1.59
CA ASP A 46 5.29 -7.74 2.76
C ASP A 46 5.96 -7.17 4.01
N GLY A 47 5.16 -6.79 4.98
CA GLY A 47 5.73 -6.27 6.22
C GLY A 47 4.76 -5.81 7.27
N THR A 48 5.30 -5.61 8.45
CA THR A 48 4.65 -4.97 9.59
C THR A 48 5.44 -3.74 10.01
N SER A 49 4.72 -2.70 10.41
CA SER A 49 5.34 -1.39 10.63
C SER A 49 4.71 -0.61 11.76
N PHE A 50 5.56 0.05 12.53
CA PHE A 50 5.21 0.99 13.58
C PHE A 50 5.94 2.32 13.35
N TYR A 51 5.23 3.43 13.30
CA TYR A 51 5.82 4.78 13.17
C TYR A 51 6.84 4.93 12.04
N THR A 52 6.63 4.24 10.92
CA THR A 52 7.59 4.24 9.82
C THR A 52 6.99 4.89 8.58
N LYS A 53 7.82 5.64 7.88
CA LYS A 53 7.50 6.19 6.57
C LYS A 53 8.12 5.33 5.47
N TYR A 54 7.32 4.95 4.49
CA TYR A 54 7.76 4.24 3.29
C TYR A 54 7.57 5.09 2.05
N GLU A 55 8.65 5.24 1.30
CA GLU A 55 8.64 5.79 -0.06
C GLU A 55 9.08 4.68 -1.01
N VAL A 56 8.15 4.15 -1.78
CA VAL A 56 8.37 3.05 -2.72
C VAL A 56 8.23 3.57 -4.14
N GLN A 57 9.22 3.30 -4.99
CA GLN A 57 9.19 3.73 -6.39
C GLN A 57 8.26 2.85 -7.22
N ASP A 58 8.52 1.57 -7.25
CA ASP A 58 7.79 0.62 -8.08
C ASP A 58 7.43 -0.66 -7.34
N ILE A 59 6.20 -1.13 -7.50
CA ILE A 59 5.73 -2.45 -7.10
C ILE A 59 5.32 -3.22 -8.34
N GLY A 60 5.94 -4.38 -8.58
CA GLY A 60 5.69 -5.19 -9.76
C GLY A 60 4.60 -6.24 -9.59
N GLY A 61 4.57 -6.95 -8.48
CA GLY A 61 3.71 -8.11 -8.26
C GLY A 61 2.71 -7.95 -7.12
N SER A 62 3.17 -7.93 -5.89
CA SER A 62 2.30 -7.85 -4.71
C SER A 62 2.81 -6.92 -3.62
N LEU A 63 1.87 -6.36 -2.89
CA LEU A 63 2.14 -5.53 -1.72
C LEU A 63 1.21 -5.96 -0.59
N LYS A 64 1.78 -6.33 0.56
CA LYS A 64 1.03 -6.67 1.76
C LYS A 64 1.66 -5.99 2.97
N MET A 65 0.97 -5.02 3.54
CA MET A 65 1.46 -4.24 4.67
C MET A 65 0.45 -4.19 5.81
N ASP A 66 0.94 -4.33 7.03
CA ASP A 66 0.20 -4.03 8.25
C ASP A 66 0.92 -2.89 8.98
N MET A 67 0.29 -1.72 9.04
CA MET A 67 0.92 -0.49 9.49
C MET A 67 0.13 0.18 10.61
N ARG A 68 0.87 0.74 11.57
CA ARG A 68 0.30 1.60 12.62
C ARG A 68 1.12 2.89 12.73
N TRP A 69 0.44 4.01 12.68
CA TRP A 69 1.05 5.35 12.78
C TRP A 69 2.24 5.51 11.82
N GLY A 70 1.98 5.68 10.58
CA GLY A 70 3.04 5.88 9.59
C GLY A 70 2.50 6.41 8.28
N GLU A 71 3.31 6.28 7.27
CA GLU A 71 2.98 6.71 5.92
C GLU A 71 3.50 5.68 4.91
N LEU A 72 2.65 5.31 3.99
CA LEU A 72 3.01 4.49 2.83
C LEU A 72 2.72 5.27 1.56
N ASN A 73 3.73 5.53 0.78
CA ASN A 73 3.60 6.17 -0.52
C ASN A 73 4.24 5.29 -1.60
N VAL A 74 3.44 4.78 -2.51
CA VAL A 74 3.88 4.00 -3.66
C VAL A 74 3.66 4.83 -4.92
N ARG A 75 4.73 5.16 -5.62
CA ARG A 75 4.68 6.05 -6.78
C ARG A 75 4.23 5.38 -8.05
N ASN A 76 4.44 4.06 -8.16
CA ASN A 76 4.11 3.35 -9.37
C ASN A 76 3.79 1.88 -9.09
N ILE A 77 2.53 1.50 -9.29
CA ILE A 77 2.11 0.11 -9.23
C ILE A 77 1.92 -0.38 -10.66
N ASN A 78 2.67 -1.41 -11.02
CA ASN A 78 2.70 -1.95 -12.37
C ASN A 78 1.33 -2.52 -12.77
N PHE A 79 0.94 -2.38 -14.02
CA PHE A 79 -0.33 -2.91 -14.53
C PHE A 79 -0.46 -4.45 -14.40
N SER A 80 0.64 -5.18 -14.27
CA SER A 80 0.67 -6.62 -14.06
C SER A 80 0.62 -7.05 -12.58
N PHE A 81 0.40 -6.11 -11.64
CA PHE A 81 0.32 -6.47 -10.24
C PHE A 81 -0.81 -7.46 -9.95
N ALA A 82 -0.60 -8.35 -8.99
CA ALA A 82 -1.59 -9.34 -8.58
C ALA A 82 -2.48 -8.82 -7.45
N THR A 83 -1.87 -8.40 -6.36
CA THR A 83 -2.58 -7.96 -5.16
C THR A 83 -1.91 -6.78 -4.47
N VAL A 84 -2.74 -5.91 -3.91
CA VAL A 84 -2.34 -4.89 -2.93
C VAL A 84 -3.24 -5.06 -1.72
N ASP A 85 -2.68 -5.42 -0.58
CA ASP A 85 -3.38 -5.62 0.68
C ASP A 85 -2.72 -4.75 1.76
N VAL A 86 -3.42 -3.72 2.22
CA VAL A 86 -2.90 -2.81 3.23
C VAL A 86 -3.89 -2.70 4.38
N LYS A 87 -3.41 -3.03 5.58
CA LYS A 87 -4.09 -2.73 6.84
C LYS A 87 -3.39 -1.55 7.48
N GLY A 88 -4.13 -0.51 7.80
CA GLY A 88 -3.58 0.70 8.40
C GLY A 88 -4.41 1.22 9.57
N SER A 89 -3.74 1.60 10.64
CA SER A 89 -4.33 2.32 11.75
C SER A 89 -3.61 3.66 11.90
N SER A 90 -4.34 4.77 11.79
CA SER A 90 -3.78 6.12 11.81
C SER A 90 -2.62 6.29 10.81
N THR A 91 -2.80 5.78 9.60
CA THR A 91 -1.77 5.71 8.57
C THR A 91 -2.18 6.50 7.34
N LYS A 92 -1.25 7.23 6.76
CA LYS A 92 -1.44 7.85 5.44
C LYS A 92 -1.03 6.86 4.35
N VAL A 93 -1.93 6.58 3.43
CA VAL A 93 -1.69 5.66 2.31
C VAL A 93 -1.87 6.40 0.99
N GLY A 94 -0.84 6.42 0.18
CA GLY A 94 -0.85 6.95 -1.18
C GLY A 94 -0.44 5.87 -2.16
N LEU A 95 -1.32 5.55 -3.10
CA LEU A 95 -1.09 4.55 -4.12
C LEU A 95 -1.30 5.17 -5.50
N THR A 96 -0.28 5.12 -6.35
CA THR A 96 -0.38 5.55 -7.75
C THR A 96 -0.21 4.34 -8.65
N PHE A 97 -1.22 4.09 -9.46
CA PHE A 97 -1.23 2.99 -10.43
C PHE A 97 -0.78 3.48 -11.79
N MET A 98 -0.07 2.62 -12.53
CA MET A 98 0.27 2.92 -13.92
C MET A 98 -0.98 3.15 -14.75
N GLU A 99 -0.87 4.02 -15.74
CA GLU A 99 -1.92 4.22 -16.72
C GLU A 99 -2.28 2.88 -17.39
N GLY A 100 -3.57 2.62 -17.54
CA GLY A 100 -4.08 1.37 -18.11
C GLY A 100 -4.26 0.23 -17.10
N CYS A 101 -3.88 0.40 -15.83
CA CYS A 101 -4.20 -0.57 -14.80
C CYS A 101 -5.70 -0.79 -14.66
N GLY A 102 -6.06 -2.03 -14.31
CA GLY A 102 -7.43 -2.39 -13.93
C GLY A 102 -7.43 -3.25 -12.69
N TYR A 103 -8.29 -2.93 -11.74
CA TYR A 103 -8.35 -3.66 -10.47
C TYR A 103 -9.71 -3.54 -9.80
N THR A 104 -10.01 -4.54 -8.99
CA THR A 104 -11.14 -4.50 -8.06
C THR A 104 -10.68 -3.89 -6.74
N LEU A 105 -11.35 -2.84 -6.30
CA LEU A 105 -11.08 -2.21 -5.00
C LEU A 105 -12.11 -2.69 -3.97
N GLU A 106 -11.60 -3.18 -2.85
CA GLU A 106 -12.37 -3.43 -1.62
C GLU A 106 -11.79 -2.53 -0.53
N LEU A 107 -12.57 -1.57 -0.08
CA LEU A 107 -12.17 -0.59 0.92
C LEU A 107 -13.05 -0.70 2.17
N THR A 108 -12.43 -1.07 3.28
CA THR A 108 -13.04 -1.00 4.61
C THR A 108 -12.43 0.17 5.36
N ARG A 109 -13.26 1.11 5.80
CA ARG A 109 -12.78 2.34 6.44
C ARG A 109 -13.76 2.89 7.48
N ASN A 110 -13.24 3.70 8.37
CA ASN A 110 -14.08 4.55 9.22
C ASN A 110 -14.73 5.66 8.39
N LYS A 111 -15.92 6.09 8.76
CA LYS A 111 -16.63 7.20 8.08
C LYS A 111 -15.81 8.47 7.95
N ASN A 112 -14.97 8.76 8.95
CA ASN A 112 -14.20 10.01 9.02
C ASN A 112 -12.86 9.95 8.27
N LEU A 113 -12.51 8.81 7.67
CA LEU A 113 -11.30 8.69 6.86
C LEU A 113 -11.41 9.57 5.62
N LYS A 114 -10.41 10.39 5.37
CA LYS A 114 -10.31 11.13 4.12
C LYS A 114 -9.89 10.19 3.00
N VAL A 115 -10.70 10.15 1.94
CA VAL A 115 -10.47 9.31 0.76
C VAL A 115 -10.48 10.19 -0.47
N ASP A 116 -9.40 10.10 -1.25
CA ASP A 116 -9.29 10.73 -2.56
C ASP A 116 -9.07 9.64 -3.61
N LEU A 117 -9.99 9.51 -4.54
CA LEU A 117 -10.00 8.49 -5.58
C LEU A 117 -9.88 9.14 -6.97
N PRO A 118 -9.48 8.37 -8.00
CA PRO A 118 -9.46 8.87 -9.37
C PRO A 118 -10.84 9.40 -9.80
N GLN A 119 -10.84 10.37 -10.69
CA GLN A 119 -12.09 10.94 -11.21
C GLN A 119 -12.95 9.88 -11.92
N GLY A 120 -14.26 9.97 -11.74
CA GLY A 120 -15.23 9.08 -12.39
C GLY A 120 -15.37 7.71 -11.72
N VAL A 121 -14.70 7.47 -10.61
CA VAL A 121 -14.83 6.21 -9.86
C VAL A 121 -16.04 6.27 -8.94
N THR A 122 -16.90 5.25 -9.05
CA THR A 122 -18.05 5.06 -8.16
C THR A 122 -17.90 3.74 -7.42
N LEU A 123 -17.90 3.81 -6.09
CA LEU A 123 -17.87 2.64 -5.22
C LEU A 123 -19.27 2.33 -4.71
N GLU A 124 -19.60 1.04 -4.71
CA GLU A 124 -20.82 0.54 -4.08
C GLU A 124 -20.60 0.36 -2.58
N ASN A 125 -21.42 1.01 -1.79
CA ASN A 125 -21.39 0.88 -0.34
C ASN A 125 -22.23 -0.30 0.11
N LYS A 126 -21.62 -1.24 0.82
CA LYS A 126 -22.31 -2.39 1.42
C LYS A 126 -22.49 -2.17 2.92
N PRO A 127 -23.66 -2.52 3.48
CA PRO A 127 -23.89 -2.36 4.90
C PRO A 127 -22.96 -3.23 5.74
N THR A 128 -22.48 -2.69 6.85
CA THR A 128 -21.69 -3.40 7.85
C THR A 128 -22.44 -3.47 9.18
N ALA A 129 -22.02 -4.36 10.07
CA ALA A 129 -22.58 -4.48 11.42
C ALA A 129 -22.34 -3.22 12.26
N ASP A 130 -21.23 -2.49 12.02
CA ASP A 130 -20.88 -1.23 12.69
C ASP A 130 -21.24 -0.02 11.81
N LYS A 131 -22.10 0.86 12.32
CA LYS A 131 -22.52 2.09 11.61
C LYS A 131 -21.40 3.09 11.35
N ASN A 132 -20.27 2.98 12.05
CA ASN A 132 -19.11 3.84 11.89
C ASN A 132 -18.10 3.30 10.85
N ILE A 133 -18.31 2.09 10.37
CA ILE A 133 -17.46 1.43 9.39
C ILE A 133 -18.20 1.33 8.05
N LEU A 134 -17.54 1.76 7.00
CA LEU A 134 -18.01 1.63 5.63
C LEU A 134 -17.22 0.53 4.91
N PHE A 135 -17.93 -0.31 4.19
CA PHE A 135 -17.35 -1.25 3.25
C PHE A 135 -17.78 -0.87 1.84
N GLU A 136 -16.80 -0.51 1.03
CA GLU A 136 -17.02 0.00 -0.31
C GLU A 136 -16.29 -0.87 -1.32
N THR A 137 -16.92 -1.19 -2.43
CA THR A 137 -16.32 -2.02 -3.47
C THR A 137 -16.62 -1.47 -4.86
N GLY A 138 -15.70 -1.65 -5.77
CA GLY A 138 -15.87 -1.22 -7.14
C GLY A 138 -14.73 -1.66 -8.03
N PHE A 139 -14.90 -1.48 -9.32
CA PHE A 139 -13.86 -1.75 -10.31
C PHE A 139 -13.32 -0.43 -10.86
N ILE A 140 -12.02 -0.31 -10.94
CA ILE A 140 -11.32 0.87 -11.44
C ILE A 140 -10.43 0.47 -12.63
N GLY A 141 -10.54 1.21 -13.73
CA GLY A 141 -9.63 1.10 -14.86
C GLY A 141 -10.03 0.07 -15.91
N ASN A 142 -9.06 -0.60 -16.49
CA ASN A 142 -9.25 -1.47 -17.65
C ASN A 142 -9.58 -2.92 -17.24
N LYS A 143 -10.73 -3.42 -17.68
CA LYS A 143 -11.22 -4.78 -17.40
C LYS A 143 -10.32 -5.91 -17.93
N LYS A 144 -9.37 -5.61 -18.78
CA LYS A 144 -8.41 -6.59 -19.29
C LYS A 144 -7.45 -7.08 -18.19
N TYR A 145 -7.21 -6.27 -17.19
CA TYR A 145 -6.33 -6.59 -16.06
C TYR A 145 -7.17 -6.80 -14.82
N ALA A 146 -6.87 -7.83 -14.05
CA ALA A 146 -7.67 -8.29 -12.92
C ALA A 146 -6.89 -8.22 -11.59
N GLY A 147 -6.21 -7.10 -11.35
CA GLY A 147 -5.57 -6.85 -10.07
C GLY A 147 -6.61 -6.74 -8.94
N LYS A 148 -6.21 -7.05 -7.71
CA LYS A 148 -7.05 -6.95 -6.53
C LYS A 148 -6.42 -6.03 -5.50
N VAL A 149 -7.17 -5.03 -5.08
CA VAL A 149 -6.77 -4.09 -4.03
C VAL A 149 -7.71 -4.22 -2.85
N ASN A 150 -7.18 -4.58 -1.70
CA ASN A 150 -7.90 -4.71 -0.45
C ASN A 150 -7.29 -3.78 0.58
N LEU A 151 -8.05 -2.78 1.00
CA LEU A 151 -7.61 -1.78 1.96
C LEU A 151 -8.53 -1.82 3.19
N ASN A 152 -7.93 -1.96 4.36
CA ASN A 152 -8.62 -1.89 5.64
C ASN A 152 -7.96 -0.80 6.49
N LEU A 153 -8.58 0.38 6.53
CA LEU A 153 -7.98 1.57 7.11
C LEU A 153 -8.87 2.15 8.23
N SER A 154 -8.26 2.36 9.39
CA SER A 154 -8.90 3.02 10.53
C SER A 154 -8.12 4.27 10.93
N GLY A 155 -8.63 5.43 10.56
CA GLY A 155 -7.94 6.72 10.74
C GLY A 155 -6.83 6.96 9.73
N GLY A 156 -6.40 8.21 9.60
CA GLY A 156 -5.43 8.64 8.60
C GLY A 156 -6.07 9.13 7.32
N SER A 157 -5.48 8.82 6.19
CA SER A 157 -5.99 9.22 4.88
C SER A 157 -5.61 8.22 3.78
N LEU A 158 -6.41 8.18 2.72
CA LEU A 158 -6.16 7.37 1.53
C LEU A 158 -6.17 8.28 0.30
N PHE A 159 -5.16 8.13 -0.53
CA PHE A 159 -5.07 8.74 -1.84
C PHE A 159 -4.76 7.67 -2.88
N ILE A 160 -5.60 7.58 -3.91
CA ILE A 160 -5.40 6.68 -5.05
C ILE A 160 -5.45 7.51 -6.34
N GLN A 161 -4.45 7.35 -7.14
CA GLN A 161 -4.33 8.00 -8.43
C GLN A 161 -4.08 7.02 -9.57
#